data_a3b46822649d5c55b47e988d3e9376d8
#
_entry.id   a3b46822649d5c55b47e988d3e9376d8
#
_cell.length_a   1.000
_cell.length_b   1.000
_cell.length_c   1.000
_cell.angle_alpha   90.00
_cell.angle_beta   90.00
_cell.angle_gamma   90.00
#
_symmetry.space_group_name_H-M   'P 1'
#
loop_
_entity.id
_entity.type
_entity.pdbx_description
1 polymer ?
#
loop_
_entity_poly.entity_id
_entity_poly.type
_entity_poly.pdbx_seq_one_letter_code
_entity_poly.pdbx_strand_id
1 'polypeptide(L)'
;MKKCHYLTTLALLLALLSCQNESNKPVSSASPVKVKVMQASSSATSESRHFSGTVEESSTTSLSFPVMGTVKKIYVDLGERVTQGKLIAEIDPTSIRSSYDAAKSTLEQAEDAYKRMKLLHDKGSIAEMKWIEVQSKLQQARSMEEVARKNLKDCKLYAPYSGVISEKNIEAGQNVMPGVPVAQLVGVQDLKVKISVPETEIAKLLQKSEMRKDIVIELSYRGFSRASDYS
;
A
#
# COMPACT_ATOMS: atom_id res chain seq x y z
N MET A 1 39.52 -9.42 105.25
CA MET A 1 39.62 -9.47 103.76
C MET A 1 38.47 -8.76 102.98
N LYS A 2 37.48 -8.17 103.63
CA LYS A 2 36.34 -7.51 102.97
C LYS A 2 36.55 -6.00 102.60
N LYS A 3 37.57 -5.37 103.19
CA LYS A 3 37.88 -3.94 102.96
C LYS A 3 38.71 -3.68 101.66
N CYS A 4 39.41 -4.72 101.19
CA CYS A 4 40.24 -4.55 100.00
C CYS A 4 39.46 -4.59 98.68
N HIS A 5 38.33 -5.30 98.65
CA HIS A 5 37.48 -5.36 97.40
C HIS A 5 36.65 -4.09 97.17
N TYR A 6 36.31 -3.36 98.26
CA TYR A 6 35.62 -2.08 98.11
C TYR A 6 36.52 -0.97 97.52
N LEU A 7 37.84 -1.07 97.87
CA LEU A 7 38.78 -0.09 97.36
C LEU A 7 39.06 -0.29 95.84
N THR A 8 39.09 -1.56 95.38
CA THR A 8 39.32 -1.89 93.97
C THR A 8 38.08 -1.62 93.10
N THR A 9 36.86 -1.84 93.65
CA THR A 9 35.62 -1.51 92.93
C THR A 9 35.38 0.00 92.84
N LEU A 10 35.78 0.75 93.90
CA LEU A 10 35.69 2.22 93.88
C LEU A 10 36.71 2.84 92.90
N ALA A 11 37.92 2.26 92.80
CA ALA A 11 38.93 2.71 91.83
C ALA A 11 38.51 2.39 90.37
N LEU A 12 37.82 1.27 90.20
CA LEU A 12 37.31 0.92 88.84
C LEU A 12 36.12 1.81 88.41
N LEU A 13 35.30 2.27 89.37
CA LEU A 13 34.17 3.16 89.12
C LEU A 13 34.63 4.59 88.84
N LEU A 14 35.76 5.04 89.42
CA LEU A 14 36.31 6.39 89.08
C LEU A 14 37.03 6.46 87.76
N ALA A 15 37.50 5.32 87.19
CA ALA A 15 38.16 5.26 85.93
C ALA A 15 37.19 5.40 84.73
N LEU A 16 35.87 5.21 84.97
CA LEU A 16 34.83 5.30 83.91
C LEU A 16 34.27 6.73 83.77
N LEU A 17 34.69 7.69 84.60
CA LEU A 17 34.19 9.09 84.49
C LEU A 17 35.18 10.05 83.83
N SER A 18 36.29 9.56 83.24
CA SER A 18 37.34 10.40 82.65
C SER A 18 37.32 10.53 81.12
N CYS A 19 36.20 10.26 80.47
CA CYS A 19 36.09 10.50 79.00
C CYS A 19 34.92 11.40 78.64
N GLN A 20 34.99 12.65 79.05
CA GLN A 20 34.18 13.72 78.48
C GLN A 20 34.93 15.03 78.54
N ASN A 21 35.85 15.20 77.59
CA ASN A 21 36.29 16.53 77.22
C ASN A 21 36.57 16.56 75.70
N GLU A 22 35.50 16.47 74.87
CA GLU A 22 35.58 16.90 73.53
C GLU A 22 35.28 18.41 73.53
N SER A 23 36.31 19.16 73.26
CA SER A 23 36.24 20.56 73.02
C SER A 23 35.32 20.86 71.84
N ASN A 24 34.09 21.32 72.12
CA ASN A 24 33.23 21.96 71.16
C ASN A 24 33.93 23.20 70.60
N LYS A 25 34.72 23.06 69.55
CA LYS A 25 35.00 24.16 68.68
C LYS A 25 33.70 24.61 68.02
N PRO A 26 33.29 25.85 68.18
CA PRO A 26 32.11 26.31 67.41
C PRO A 26 32.40 26.12 65.92
N VAL A 27 31.66 25.24 65.26
CA VAL A 27 31.65 25.15 63.79
C VAL A 27 31.17 26.51 63.34
N SER A 28 32.12 27.24 62.78
CA SER A 28 31.82 28.50 62.10
C SER A 28 30.65 28.24 61.14
N SER A 29 29.52 28.83 61.46
CA SER A 29 28.36 28.81 60.58
C SER A 29 28.77 29.43 59.26
N ALA A 30 29.21 28.63 58.32
CA ALA A 30 29.41 29.08 56.94
C ALA A 30 28.05 29.68 56.48
N SER A 31 28.04 30.97 56.29
CA SER A 31 26.88 31.65 55.71
C SER A 31 26.43 30.88 54.48
N PRO A 32 25.13 30.55 54.34
CA PRO A 32 24.64 29.83 53.19
C PRO A 32 24.99 30.62 51.94
N VAL A 33 25.85 30.05 51.11
CA VAL A 33 26.12 30.64 49.79
C VAL A 33 24.88 30.52 48.96
N LYS A 34 24.28 31.63 48.61
CA LYS A 34 23.15 31.67 47.66
C LYS A 34 23.63 31.22 46.31
N VAL A 35 23.42 29.96 45.97
CA VAL A 35 23.65 29.42 44.64
C VAL A 35 22.38 29.61 43.82
N LYS A 36 22.47 30.21 42.67
CA LYS A 36 21.38 30.30 41.73
C LYS A 36 21.26 28.97 40.99
N VAL A 37 20.34 28.13 41.44
CA VAL A 37 20.06 26.85 40.77
C VAL A 37 19.17 27.12 39.62
N MET A 38 19.64 26.87 38.42
CA MET A 38 18.81 26.84 37.22
C MET A 38 18.38 25.40 37.01
N GLN A 39 17.09 25.17 37.10
CA GLN A 39 16.51 23.86 36.78
C GLN A 39 16.64 23.67 35.28
N ALA A 40 17.49 22.79 34.84
CA ALA A 40 17.57 22.40 33.44
C ALA A 40 16.26 21.64 33.10
N SER A 41 15.30 22.35 32.54
CA SER A 41 14.19 21.70 31.91
C SER A 41 14.73 20.99 30.66
N SER A 42 14.51 19.68 30.56
CA SER A 42 14.73 18.96 29.31
C SER A 42 13.71 19.49 28.31
N SER A 43 14.04 20.59 27.61
CA SER A 43 13.32 20.89 26.39
C SER A 43 13.58 19.74 25.45
N ALA A 44 12.52 18.99 25.13
CA ALA A 44 12.60 18.01 24.07
C ALA A 44 12.92 18.79 22.79
N THR A 45 14.20 18.86 22.46
CA THR A 45 14.63 19.43 21.19
C THR A 45 14.12 18.49 20.12
N SER A 46 13.06 18.88 19.41
CA SER A 46 12.63 18.19 18.22
C SER A 46 13.72 18.40 17.17
N GLU A 47 14.52 17.39 16.95
CA GLU A 47 15.51 17.40 15.87
C GLU A 47 14.79 17.14 14.56
N SER A 48 14.53 18.19 13.79
CA SER A 48 13.99 18.05 12.45
C SER A 48 15.12 17.87 11.45
N ARG A 49 14.98 16.88 10.57
CA ARG A 49 15.94 16.63 9.49
C ARG A 49 15.21 16.73 8.16
N HIS A 50 15.86 17.37 7.21
CA HIS A 50 15.31 17.55 5.87
C HIS A 50 16.00 16.59 4.90
N PHE A 51 15.20 15.82 4.19
CA PHE A 51 15.66 14.95 3.12
C PHE A 51 15.02 15.39 1.81
N SER A 52 15.82 15.40 0.76
CA SER A 52 15.29 15.62 -0.59
C SER A 52 14.54 14.38 -1.03
N GLY A 53 13.34 14.54 -1.56
CA GLY A 53 12.53 13.47 -2.11
C GLY A 53 12.01 13.81 -3.50
N THR A 54 11.79 12.78 -4.30
CA THR A 54 11.14 12.88 -5.60
C THR A 54 9.73 12.33 -5.47
N VAL A 55 8.75 13.07 -5.96
CA VAL A 55 7.39 12.58 -6.07
C VAL A 55 7.32 11.70 -7.30
N GLU A 56 7.04 10.42 -7.09
CA GLU A 56 6.83 9.43 -8.16
C GLU A 56 5.35 9.04 -8.20
N GLU A 57 4.88 8.74 -9.38
CA GLU A 57 3.54 8.21 -9.59
C GLU A 57 3.44 6.80 -8.99
N SER A 58 2.38 6.53 -8.24
CA SER A 58 2.21 5.23 -7.58
C SER A 58 1.85 4.12 -8.54
N SER A 59 1.12 4.44 -9.61
CA SER A 59 0.66 3.44 -10.56
C SER A 59 0.64 4.02 -11.98
N THR A 60 1.47 3.41 -12.82
CA THR A 60 1.48 3.64 -14.26
C THR A 60 1.12 2.33 -14.94
N THR A 61 0.12 2.34 -15.81
CA THR A 61 -0.33 1.15 -16.54
C THR A 61 -0.31 1.41 -18.04
N SER A 62 0.41 0.56 -18.76
CA SER A 62 0.35 0.51 -20.21
C SER A 62 -0.93 -0.19 -20.65
N LEU A 63 -1.76 0.51 -21.40
CA LEU A 63 -3.02 0.00 -21.93
C LEU A 63 -2.78 -0.60 -23.32
N SER A 64 -3.27 -1.80 -23.55
CA SER A 64 -3.16 -2.50 -24.83
C SER A 64 -4.45 -3.23 -25.14
N PHE A 65 -4.73 -3.43 -26.43
CA PHE A 65 -5.83 -4.30 -26.83
C PHE A 65 -5.43 -5.78 -26.66
N PRO A 66 -6.30 -6.63 -26.11
CA PRO A 66 -6.04 -8.08 -26.04
C PRO A 66 -6.36 -8.81 -27.35
N VAL A 67 -6.95 -8.13 -28.33
CA VAL A 67 -7.29 -8.66 -29.67
C VAL A 67 -6.70 -7.77 -30.76
N MET A 68 -6.41 -8.38 -31.92
CA MET A 68 -5.93 -7.62 -33.08
C MET A 68 -7.09 -6.96 -33.84
N GLY A 69 -6.79 -5.83 -34.45
CA GLY A 69 -7.76 -5.15 -35.30
C GLY A 69 -7.33 -3.74 -35.72
N THR A 70 -8.15 -3.08 -36.50
CA THR A 70 -7.94 -1.70 -36.92
C THR A 70 -8.64 -0.76 -35.93
N VAL A 71 -7.96 0.26 -35.48
CA VAL A 71 -8.53 1.28 -34.57
C VAL A 71 -9.61 2.05 -35.32
N LYS A 72 -10.84 1.95 -34.84
CA LYS A 72 -11.98 2.65 -35.41
C LYS A 72 -12.08 4.08 -34.88
N LYS A 73 -11.95 4.24 -33.58
CA LYS A 73 -12.10 5.54 -32.93
C LYS A 73 -11.34 5.59 -31.61
N ILE A 74 -10.82 6.77 -31.29
CA ILE A 74 -10.18 7.11 -30.04
C ILE A 74 -11.05 8.18 -29.36
N TYR A 75 -11.27 8.06 -28.05
CA TYR A 75 -12.18 8.89 -27.28
C TYR A 75 -11.47 9.75 -26.23
N VAL A 76 -10.14 9.70 -26.21
CA VAL A 76 -9.32 10.42 -25.24
C VAL A 76 -8.12 11.08 -25.91
N ASP A 77 -7.65 12.17 -25.31
CA ASP A 77 -6.46 12.88 -25.75
C ASP A 77 -5.34 12.82 -24.71
N LEU A 78 -4.12 13.17 -25.15
CA LEU A 78 -2.95 13.27 -24.29
C LEU A 78 -3.20 14.32 -23.19
N GLY A 79 -2.88 13.99 -21.94
CA GLY A 79 -3.12 14.85 -20.78
C GLY A 79 -4.55 14.86 -20.27
N GLU A 80 -5.48 14.15 -20.93
CA GLU A 80 -6.88 14.10 -20.50
C GLU A 80 -7.06 13.26 -19.23
N ARG A 81 -7.89 13.78 -18.31
CA ARG A 81 -8.29 13.04 -17.11
C ARG A 81 -9.45 12.11 -17.42
N VAL A 82 -9.27 10.84 -17.09
CA VAL A 82 -10.27 9.79 -17.28
C VAL A 82 -10.71 9.19 -15.96
N THR A 83 -11.97 8.78 -15.88
CA THR A 83 -12.51 8.03 -14.75
C THR A 83 -12.44 6.53 -15.05
N GLN A 84 -12.44 5.71 -13.98
CA GLN A 84 -12.54 4.26 -14.13
C GLN A 84 -13.74 3.87 -15.00
N GLY A 85 -13.55 2.95 -15.94
CA GLY A 85 -14.58 2.49 -16.86
C GLY A 85 -14.84 3.41 -18.05
N LYS A 86 -14.15 4.57 -18.19
CA LYS A 86 -14.27 5.40 -19.39
C LYS A 86 -13.71 4.66 -20.60
N LEU A 87 -14.44 4.71 -21.73
CA LEU A 87 -13.98 4.16 -23.00
C LEU A 87 -12.84 5.03 -23.55
N ILE A 88 -11.69 4.40 -23.81
CA ILE A 88 -10.47 5.04 -24.32
C ILE A 88 -10.41 4.96 -25.84
N ALA A 89 -10.56 3.76 -26.36
CA ALA A 89 -10.53 3.51 -27.79
C ALA A 89 -11.34 2.26 -28.15
N GLU A 90 -11.73 2.15 -29.40
CA GLU A 90 -12.36 0.94 -29.94
C GLU A 90 -11.70 0.54 -31.26
N ILE A 91 -11.60 -0.76 -31.51
CA ILE A 91 -11.25 -1.32 -32.81
C ILE A 91 -12.50 -1.72 -33.57
N ASP A 92 -12.39 -1.88 -34.89
CA ASP A 92 -13.50 -2.31 -35.74
C ASP A 92 -13.97 -3.72 -35.35
N PRO A 93 -15.19 -3.88 -34.82
CA PRO A 93 -15.65 -5.17 -34.32
C PRO A 93 -16.25 -6.05 -35.44
N THR A 94 -16.28 -5.63 -36.71
CA THR A 94 -17.09 -6.28 -37.76
C THR A 94 -16.75 -7.77 -37.91
N SER A 95 -15.50 -8.12 -38.09
CA SER A 95 -15.07 -9.51 -38.26
C SER A 95 -15.22 -10.35 -36.96
N ILE A 96 -14.93 -9.74 -35.82
CA ILE A 96 -15.03 -10.38 -34.49
C ILE A 96 -16.52 -10.61 -34.17
N ARG A 97 -17.38 -9.65 -34.48
CA ARG A 97 -18.85 -9.80 -34.34
C ARG A 97 -19.38 -10.95 -35.19
N SER A 98 -18.97 -11.06 -36.45
CA SER A 98 -19.37 -12.18 -37.30
C SER A 98 -18.93 -13.53 -36.72
N SER A 99 -17.72 -13.61 -36.12
CA SER A 99 -17.24 -14.80 -35.44
C SER A 99 -18.06 -15.12 -34.19
N TYR A 100 -18.44 -14.09 -33.42
CA TYR A 100 -19.32 -14.26 -32.26
C TYR A 100 -20.72 -14.77 -32.68
N ASP A 101 -21.31 -14.19 -33.71
CA ASP A 101 -22.65 -14.58 -34.23
C ASP A 101 -22.64 -16.04 -34.70
N ALA A 102 -21.56 -16.48 -35.40
CA ALA A 102 -21.38 -17.87 -35.81
C ALA A 102 -21.27 -18.82 -34.61
N ALA A 103 -20.45 -18.46 -33.58
CA ALA A 103 -20.29 -19.27 -32.36
C ALA A 103 -21.63 -19.35 -31.59
N LYS A 104 -22.37 -18.25 -31.51
CA LYS A 104 -23.70 -18.18 -30.88
C LYS A 104 -24.69 -19.10 -31.58
N SER A 105 -24.75 -19.07 -32.93
CA SER A 105 -25.62 -19.98 -33.66
C SER A 105 -25.27 -21.45 -33.46
N THR A 106 -23.98 -21.78 -33.35
CA THR A 106 -23.51 -23.13 -33.05
C THR A 106 -23.95 -23.55 -31.62
N LEU A 107 -23.89 -22.65 -30.65
CA LEU A 107 -24.37 -22.92 -29.30
C LEU A 107 -25.88 -23.16 -29.27
N GLU A 108 -26.67 -22.33 -29.95
CA GLU A 108 -28.12 -22.49 -30.06
C GLU A 108 -28.49 -23.86 -30.65
N GLN A 109 -27.80 -24.29 -31.72
CA GLN A 109 -27.99 -25.64 -32.29
C GLN A 109 -27.65 -26.76 -31.29
N ALA A 110 -26.55 -26.63 -30.56
CA ALA A 110 -26.13 -27.61 -29.56
C ALA A 110 -27.12 -27.67 -28.37
N GLU A 111 -27.66 -26.52 -27.93
CA GLU A 111 -28.68 -26.45 -26.87
C GLU A 111 -29.97 -27.12 -27.30
N ASP A 112 -30.40 -26.90 -28.53
CA ASP A 112 -31.61 -27.54 -29.07
C ASP A 112 -31.43 -29.06 -29.24
N ALA A 113 -30.27 -29.51 -29.68
CA ALA A 113 -29.94 -30.95 -29.73
C ALA A 113 -29.93 -31.56 -28.32
N TYR A 114 -29.33 -30.86 -27.36
CA TYR A 114 -29.32 -31.29 -25.96
C TYR A 114 -30.71 -31.41 -25.37
N LYS A 115 -31.59 -30.41 -25.57
CA LYS A 115 -32.98 -30.44 -25.08
C LYS A 115 -33.75 -31.66 -25.63
N ARG A 116 -33.65 -31.92 -26.93
CA ARG A 116 -34.28 -33.09 -27.56
C ARG A 116 -33.74 -34.42 -27.04
N MET A 117 -32.43 -34.55 -26.94
CA MET A 117 -31.78 -35.78 -26.48
C MET A 117 -32.02 -36.04 -24.99
N LYS A 118 -32.12 -34.96 -24.21
CA LYS A 118 -32.46 -35.06 -22.78
C LYS A 118 -33.84 -35.73 -22.57
N LEU A 119 -34.83 -35.34 -23.35
CA LEU A 119 -36.18 -35.97 -23.29
C LEU A 119 -36.15 -37.46 -23.62
N LEU A 120 -35.28 -37.90 -24.56
CA LEU A 120 -35.10 -39.31 -24.92
C LEU A 120 -34.30 -40.10 -23.87
N HIS A 121 -33.28 -39.46 -23.31
CA HIS A 121 -32.49 -40.05 -22.24
C HIS A 121 -33.33 -40.28 -20.99
N ASP A 122 -34.12 -39.27 -20.56
CA ASP A 122 -35.00 -39.35 -19.38
C ASP A 122 -36.05 -40.49 -19.53
N LYS A 123 -36.36 -40.92 -20.79
CA LYS A 123 -37.22 -42.05 -21.11
C LYS A 123 -36.47 -43.38 -21.33
N GLY A 124 -35.17 -43.39 -21.10
CA GLY A 124 -34.32 -44.58 -21.35
C GLY A 124 -34.21 -44.96 -22.84
N SER A 125 -34.50 -44.05 -23.78
CA SER A 125 -34.62 -44.35 -25.21
C SER A 125 -33.38 -44.11 -26.03
N ILE A 126 -32.23 -43.70 -25.39
CA ILE A 126 -30.92 -43.53 -26.08
C ILE A 126 -29.79 -44.19 -25.28
N ALA A 127 -28.75 -44.55 -25.99
CA ALA A 127 -27.53 -45.11 -25.38
C ALA A 127 -26.81 -44.04 -24.58
N GLU A 128 -26.26 -44.42 -23.43
CA GLU A 128 -25.49 -43.53 -22.55
C GLU A 128 -24.33 -42.82 -23.28
N MET A 129 -23.61 -43.53 -24.14
CA MET A 129 -22.53 -42.96 -24.96
C MET A 129 -23.06 -41.79 -25.84
N LYS A 130 -24.26 -41.90 -26.41
CA LYS A 130 -24.87 -40.84 -27.20
C LYS A 130 -25.26 -39.64 -26.38
N TRP A 131 -25.70 -39.86 -25.16
CA TRP A 131 -26.00 -38.80 -24.20
C TRP A 131 -24.75 -38.02 -23.82
N ILE A 132 -23.64 -38.71 -23.49
CA ILE A 132 -22.35 -38.09 -23.19
C ILE A 132 -21.81 -37.28 -24.38
N GLU A 133 -21.94 -37.79 -25.61
CA GLU A 133 -21.57 -37.09 -26.81
C GLU A 133 -22.27 -35.73 -26.94
N VAL A 134 -23.59 -35.72 -26.73
CA VAL A 134 -24.40 -34.49 -26.83
C VAL A 134 -24.04 -33.49 -25.74
N GLN A 135 -23.81 -33.96 -24.50
CA GLN A 135 -23.36 -33.11 -23.41
C GLN A 135 -21.99 -32.47 -23.75
N SER A 136 -21.06 -33.26 -24.27
CA SER A 136 -19.72 -32.78 -24.64
C SER A 136 -19.78 -31.74 -25.77
N LYS A 137 -20.64 -31.94 -26.77
CA LYS A 137 -20.87 -30.99 -27.86
C LYS A 137 -21.46 -29.67 -27.34
N LEU A 138 -22.41 -29.73 -26.42
CA LEU A 138 -22.98 -28.53 -25.79
C LEU A 138 -21.90 -27.78 -25.02
N GLN A 139 -21.09 -28.46 -24.21
CA GLN A 139 -20.04 -27.83 -23.46
C GLN A 139 -18.99 -27.18 -24.36
N GLN A 140 -18.61 -27.85 -25.45
CA GLN A 140 -17.68 -27.29 -26.47
C GLN A 140 -18.25 -26.03 -27.12
N ALA A 141 -19.51 -26.04 -27.53
CA ALA A 141 -20.16 -24.90 -28.13
C ALA A 141 -20.26 -23.70 -27.16
N ARG A 142 -20.56 -23.94 -25.89
CA ARG A 142 -20.55 -22.92 -24.83
C ARG A 142 -19.19 -22.27 -24.67
N SER A 143 -18.13 -23.06 -24.59
CA SER A 143 -16.76 -22.54 -24.47
C SER A 143 -16.36 -21.70 -25.70
N MET A 144 -16.75 -22.12 -26.91
CA MET A 144 -16.48 -21.37 -28.15
C MET A 144 -17.22 -20.02 -28.17
N GLU A 145 -18.49 -20.00 -27.78
CA GLU A 145 -19.26 -18.76 -27.69
C GLU A 145 -18.68 -17.83 -26.65
N GLU A 146 -18.30 -18.31 -25.47
CA GLU A 146 -17.71 -17.52 -24.40
C GLU A 146 -16.42 -16.84 -24.84
N VAL A 147 -15.53 -17.54 -25.54
CA VAL A 147 -14.29 -16.97 -26.12
C VAL A 147 -14.62 -15.89 -27.14
N ALA A 148 -15.53 -16.17 -28.06
CA ALA A 148 -15.93 -15.22 -29.10
C ALA A 148 -16.59 -13.96 -28.50
N ARG A 149 -17.43 -14.12 -27.51
CA ARG A 149 -18.06 -13.02 -26.76
C ARG A 149 -17.04 -12.18 -26.01
N LYS A 150 -16.04 -12.83 -25.37
CA LYS A 150 -14.93 -12.12 -24.75
C LYS A 150 -14.14 -11.30 -25.77
N ASN A 151 -13.79 -11.87 -26.91
CA ASN A 151 -13.07 -11.16 -27.98
C ASN A 151 -13.87 -9.95 -28.48
N LEU A 152 -15.19 -10.07 -28.62
CA LEU A 152 -16.05 -8.95 -29.00
C LEU A 152 -16.09 -7.84 -27.95
N LYS A 153 -16.08 -8.19 -26.66
CA LYS A 153 -15.97 -7.24 -25.57
C LYS A 153 -14.60 -6.53 -25.58
N ASP A 154 -13.55 -7.28 -25.85
CA ASP A 154 -12.17 -6.81 -25.87
C ASP A 154 -11.84 -5.89 -27.07
N CYS A 155 -12.78 -5.71 -28.02
CA CYS A 155 -12.70 -4.66 -29.04
C CYS A 155 -12.79 -3.24 -28.45
N LYS A 156 -13.19 -3.10 -27.21
CA LYS A 156 -13.29 -1.83 -26.51
C LYS A 156 -12.31 -1.77 -25.37
N LEU A 157 -11.47 -0.75 -25.37
CA LEU A 157 -10.48 -0.53 -24.34
C LEU A 157 -11.00 0.49 -23.31
N TYR A 158 -11.08 0.07 -22.05
CA TYR A 158 -11.57 0.90 -20.96
C TYR A 158 -10.45 1.23 -19.96
N ALA A 159 -10.58 2.37 -19.28
CA ALA A 159 -9.69 2.75 -18.19
C ALA A 159 -9.89 1.82 -16.97
N PRO A 160 -8.85 1.12 -16.49
CA PRO A 160 -8.96 0.21 -15.35
C PRO A 160 -9.14 0.95 -14.01
N TYR A 161 -8.69 2.20 -13.93
CA TYR A 161 -8.84 3.10 -12.79
C TYR A 161 -8.85 4.55 -13.26
N SER A 162 -9.16 5.49 -12.36
CA SER A 162 -9.18 6.92 -12.68
C SER A 162 -7.76 7.50 -12.69
N GLY A 163 -7.43 8.27 -13.72
CA GLY A 163 -6.09 8.81 -13.91
C GLY A 163 -6.00 9.84 -15.02
N VAL A 164 -4.77 10.05 -15.50
CA VAL A 164 -4.46 10.93 -16.64
C VAL A 164 -3.75 10.12 -17.72
N ILE A 165 -4.09 10.36 -18.97
CA ILE A 165 -3.39 9.76 -20.12
C ILE A 165 -2.05 10.48 -20.30
N SER A 166 -0.95 9.79 -19.97
CA SER A 166 0.41 10.34 -20.08
C SER A 166 1.03 10.13 -21.45
N GLU A 167 0.60 9.07 -22.19
CA GLU A 167 1.05 8.79 -23.55
C GLU A 167 -0.10 8.26 -24.38
N LYS A 168 -0.10 8.61 -25.66
CA LYS A 168 -1.03 8.10 -26.67
C LYS A 168 -0.25 7.73 -27.93
N ASN A 169 -0.12 6.43 -28.18
CA ASN A 169 0.72 5.86 -29.24
C ASN A 169 -0.12 5.20 -30.33
N ILE A 170 -1.36 5.66 -30.52
CA ILE A 170 -2.27 5.16 -31.57
C ILE A 170 -2.99 6.28 -32.29
N GLU A 171 -3.35 5.98 -33.56
CA GLU A 171 -4.19 6.82 -34.40
C GLU A 171 -5.37 6.02 -34.99
N ALA A 172 -6.44 6.71 -35.35
CA ALA A 172 -7.56 6.09 -36.02
C ALA A 172 -7.11 5.54 -37.39
N GLY A 173 -7.55 4.33 -37.74
CA GLY A 173 -7.13 3.60 -38.92
C GLY A 173 -5.86 2.76 -38.77
N GLN A 174 -5.15 2.88 -37.67
CA GLN A 174 -3.95 2.07 -37.40
C GLN A 174 -4.31 0.64 -37.01
N ASN A 175 -3.50 -0.33 -37.43
CA ASN A 175 -3.62 -1.71 -36.95
C ASN A 175 -2.91 -1.89 -35.63
N VAL A 176 -3.57 -2.54 -34.67
CA VAL A 176 -3.04 -2.87 -33.36
C VAL A 176 -2.94 -4.37 -33.19
N MET A 177 -1.95 -4.79 -32.37
CA MET A 177 -1.70 -6.19 -32.05
C MET A 177 -1.82 -6.40 -30.52
N PRO A 178 -2.19 -7.61 -30.08
CA PRO A 178 -2.26 -7.94 -28.66
C PRO A 178 -0.95 -7.64 -27.94
N GLY A 179 -1.05 -6.99 -26.77
CA GLY A 179 0.10 -6.70 -25.92
C GLY A 179 0.95 -5.48 -26.33
N VAL A 180 0.69 -4.86 -27.50
CA VAL A 180 1.37 -3.62 -27.89
C VAL A 180 0.71 -2.44 -27.15
N PRO A 181 1.49 -1.64 -26.36
CA PRO A 181 0.94 -0.48 -25.67
C PRO A 181 0.40 0.58 -26.63
N VAL A 182 -0.85 0.99 -26.43
CA VAL A 182 -1.54 1.99 -27.25
C VAL A 182 -1.71 3.32 -26.51
N ALA A 183 -1.75 3.27 -25.18
CA ALA A 183 -1.79 4.45 -24.31
C ALA A 183 -1.17 4.11 -22.95
N GLN A 184 -0.77 5.13 -22.20
CA GLN A 184 -0.29 4.98 -20.83
C GLN A 184 -1.20 5.77 -19.89
N LEU A 185 -1.68 5.11 -18.85
CA LEU A 185 -2.54 5.69 -17.82
C LEU A 185 -1.79 5.82 -16.51
N VAL A 186 -1.76 7.01 -15.95
CA VAL A 186 -1.14 7.36 -14.69
C VAL A 186 -2.21 7.64 -13.65
N GLY A 187 -2.16 6.91 -12.55
CA GLY A 187 -3.05 7.12 -11.40
C GLY A 187 -2.68 8.40 -10.64
N VAL A 188 -3.65 9.27 -10.40
CA VAL A 188 -3.44 10.56 -9.69
C VAL A 188 -3.81 10.49 -8.21
N GLN A 189 -4.34 9.37 -7.74
CA GLN A 189 -4.83 9.26 -6.35
C GLN A 189 -3.75 8.80 -5.38
N ASP A 190 -2.74 8.08 -5.86
CA ASP A 190 -1.68 7.54 -5.04
C ASP A 190 -0.33 8.08 -5.52
N LEU A 191 0.15 9.13 -4.89
CA LEU A 191 1.51 9.63 -5.09
C LEU A 191 2.44 8.97 -4.07
N LYS A 192 3.60 8.52 -4.52
CA LYS A 192 4.68 8.03 -3.66
C LYS A 192 5.77 9.08 -3.60
N VAL A 193 6.25 9.34 -2.40
CA VAL A 193 7.46 10.16 -2.22
C VAL A 193 8.62 9.23 -1.96
N LYS A 194 9.57 9.20 -2.88
CA LYS A 194 10.82 8.46 -2.73
C LYS A 194 11.86 9.39 -2.15
N ILE A 195 12.30 9.09 -0.94
CA ILE A 195 13.38 9.84 -0.26
C ILE A 195 14.63 8.97 -0.20
N SER A 196 15.79 9.59 -0.38
CA SER A 196 17.07 8.92 -0.20
C SER A 196 17.62 9.28 1.18
N VAL A 197 17.61 8.32 2.09
CA VAL A 197 18.12 8.50 3.46
C VAL A 197 19.48 7.81 3.56
N PRO A 198 20.55 8.50 3.99
CA PRO A 198 21.85 7.88 4.23
C PRO A 198 21.75 6.77 5.30
N GLU A 199 22.51 5.70 5.12
CA GLU A 199 22.49 4.53 6.04
C GLU A 199 22.81 4.91 7.49
N THR A 200 23.72 5.87 7.68
CA THR A 200 24.07 6.40 9.01
C THR A 200 22.90 7.06 9.74
N GLU A 201 21.94 7.59 9.00
CA GLU A 201 20.75 8.22 9.56
C GLU A 201 19.65 7.19 9.83
N ILE A 202 19.57 6.13 9.02
CA ILE A 202 18.61 5.04 9.22
C ILE A 202 18.84 4.38 10.58
N ALA A 203 20.11 4.10 10.94
CA ALA A 203 20.45 3.51 12.22
C ALA A 203 19.99 4.37 13.42
N LYS A 204 20.15 5.71 13.32
CA LYS A 204 19.68 6.66 14.34
C LYS A 204 18.15 6.75 14.42
N LEU A 205 17.47 6.69 13.27
CA LEU A 205 16.01 6.70 13.21
C LEU A 205 15.41 5.43 13.83
N LEU A 206 16.01 4.26 13.56
CA LEU A 206 15.57 2.99 14.14
C LEU A 206 15.78 2.95 15.65
N GLN A 207 16.94 3.39 16.18
CA GLN A 207 17.15 3.51 17.61
C GLN A 207 16.17 4.47 18.29
N LYS A 208 15.79 5.56 17.62
CA LYS A 208 14.86 6.56 18.14
C LYS A 208 13.41 6.09 18.05
N SER A 209 13.06 5.23 17.07
CA SER A 209 11.71 4.67 16.91
C SER A 209 11.35 3.66 17.99
N GLU A 210 12.31 2.94 18.57
CA GLU A 210 12.07 2.08 19.73
C GLU A 210 11.74 2.89 21.00
N MET A 211 12.25 4.12 21.09
CA MET A 211 12.00 5.03 22.21
C MET A 211 10.79 5.95 22.06
N ARG A 212 10.32 6.20 20.83
CA ARG A 212 9.16 7.06 20.54
C ARG A 212 8.30 6.45 19.45
N LYS A 213 7.02 6.27 19.72
CA LYS A 213 6.03 5.63 18.83
C LYS A 213 5.66 6.43 17.60
N ASP A 214 6.06 7.70 17.47
CA ASP A 214 5.57 8.58 16.40
C ASP A 214 6.73 9.25 15.66
N ILE A 215 6.95 8.84 14.40
CA ILE A 215 7.76 9.60 13.44
C ILE A 215 6.77 10.40 12.60
N VAL A 216 6.76 11.72 12.79
CA VAL A 216 5.96 12.64 11.98
C VAL A 216 6.77 13.00 10.74
N ILE A 217 6.24 12.68 9.56
CA ILE A 217 6.82 13.07 8.28
C ILE A 217 6.04 14.29 7.77
N GLU A 218 6.68 15.45 7.80
CA GLU A 218 6.14 16.68 7.23
C GLU A 218 6.69 16.89 5.83
N LEU A 219 5.80 16.95 4.83
CA LEU A 219 6.15 17.20 3.44
C LEU A 219 6.07 18.70 3.16
N SER A 220 7.22 19.37 2.93
CA SER A 220 7.25 20.74 2.46
C SER A 220 7.58 20.79 0.97
N TYR A 221 6.70 21.41 0.17
CA TYR A 221 6.92 21.62 -1.25
C TYR A 221 7.32 23.08 -1.54
N ARG A 222 8.49 23.28 -2.16
CA ARG A 222 8.92 24.61 -2.61
C ARG A 222 8.21 24.95 -3.93
N GLY A 223 7.05 25.61 -3.86
CA GLY A 223 6.43 26.05 -5.09
C GLY A 223 5.02 26.63 -5.00
N PHE A 224 4.28 26.39 -3.94
CA PHE A 224 2.97 27.01 -3.73
C PHE A 224 2.68 27.13 -2.23
N SER A 225 2.82 28.33 -1.71
CA SER A 225 2.26 28.65 -0.39
C SER A 225 0.74 28.74 -0.52
N ARG A 226 0.06 27.63 -0.40
CA ARG A 226 -1.34 27.65 -0.01
C ARG A 226 -1.43 26.89 1.30
N ALA A 227 -1.35 27.64 2.39
CA ALA A 227 -1.81 27.16 3.68
C ALA A 227 -3.28 26.78 3.51
N SER A 228 -3.57 25.51 3.54
CA SER A 228 -4.91 25.02 3.80
C SER A 228 -4.87 24.39 5.18
N ASP A 229 -5.41 25.13 6.13
CA ASP A 229 -5.79 24.66 7.45
C ASP A 229 -6.62 23.38 7.29
N TYR A 230 -6.15 22.30 7.90
CA TYR A 230 -6.98 21.18 8.25
C TYR A 230 -7.04 21.12 9.78
N SER A 231 -8.14 21.64 10.29
CA SER A 231 -8.65 21.38 11.64
C SER A 231 -9.18 19.95 11.72
#